data_acfd483c8ebce26887353e7673b7d0e2
#
_entry.id   acfd483c8ebce26887353e7673b7d0e2
#
_cell.length_a   1.000
_cell.length_b   1.000
_cell.length_c   1.000
_cell.angle_alpha   90.00
_cell.angle_beta   90.00
_cell.angle_gamma   90.00
#
_symmetry.space_group_name_H-M   'P 1'
#
loop_
_entity.id
_entity.type
_entity.pdbx_description
1 polymer ?
#
loop_
_entity_poly.entity_id
_entity_poly.type
_entity_poly.pdbx_seq_one_letter_code
_entity_poly.pdbx_strand_id
1 'polypeptide(L)'
;MAIADDHILTLTCPDQPGIVHAVTAVFASHGHNILDLQQFSDPVSRRFFMRVHFGPAGERITTEHLQAPFDELAAKWDMSYDIRPTARKMRVLIMVSKIGHCLNDLLFRMKTGQLRIEVPVIVSNHPDYEALARSYGIEFHHLPVTKDTKSEQESRVLELARQHDIELIVLARYMQVLSPTLCEAMSGRIINIHHSFLPSFKGAKPYHQAYERGVKITGATAHFVTADLDEGPIIEQRVARVDHAMDPKELAEEGSNVESQVLAAAVRWYAEKRVFLNGVKTVVFD
;
A
#
# COMPACT_ATOMS: atom_id res chain seq x y z
N MET A 1 18.51 -11.57 9.39
CA MET A 1 17.65 -12.69 9.80
C MET A 1 16.53 -12.08 10.62
N ALA A 2 15.27 -12.07 10.14
CA ALA A 2 14.15 -11.72 11.02
C ALA A 2 14.03 -12.83 12.07
N ILE A 3 14.08 -12.48 13.34
CA ILE A 3 13.79 -13.39 14.43
C ILE A 3 12.30 -13.70 14.33
N ALA A 4 11.90 -14.97 14.47
CA ALA A 4 10.52 -15.41 14.23
C ALA A 4 9.46 -14.77 15.17
N ASP A 5 9.90 -14.03 16.18
CA ASP A 5 9.08 -13.47 17.26
C ASP A 5 9.06 -11.93 17.30
N ASP A 6 9.57 -11.25 16.25
CA ASP A 6 9.52 -9.78 16.17
C ASP A 6 8.12 -9.28 15.79
N HIS A 7 7.76 -8.11 16.32
CA HIS A 7 6.48 -7.47 16.10
C HIS A 7 6.65 -6.01 15.66
N ILE A 8 5.63 -5.49 15.02
CA ILE A 8 5.48 -4.07 14.72
C ILE A 8 4.28 -3.53 15.51
N LEU A 9 4.52 -2.50 16.29
CA LEU A 9 3.48 -1.61 16.80
C LEU A 9 3.37 -0.42 15.84
N THR A 10 2.16 -0.08 15.45
CA THR A 10 1.82 1.21 14.86
C THR A 10 0.82 1.92 15.76
N LEU A 11 0.96 3.22 15.94
CA LEU A 11 -0.02 4.01 16.68
C LEU A 11 -0.17 5.43 16.11
N THR A 12 -1.33 6.01 16.35
CA THR A 12 -1.63 7.43 16.09
C THR A 12 -2.56 7.96 17.16
N CYS A 13 -2.31 9.18 17.61
CA CYS A 13 -3.13 9.87 18.61
C CYS A 13 -3.02 11.40 18.45
N PRO A 14 -3.79 12.21 19.17
CA PRO A 14 -3.50 13.64 19.36
C PRO A 14 -2.09 13.83 19.95
N ASP A 15 -1.33 14.79 19.39
CA ASP A 15 0.05 15.03 19.83
C ASP A 15 0.07 15.72 21.20
N GLN A 16 0.86 15.17 22.13
CA GLN A 16 1.03 15.72 23.46
C GLN A 16 2.30 15.19 24.15
N PRO A 17 2.86 15.90 25.17
CA PRO A 17 4.05 15.45 25.88
C PRO A 17 3.86 14.12 26.60
N GLY A 18 4.90 13.26 26.56
CA GLY A 18 4.96 12.02 27.34
C GLY A 18 4.55 10.75 26.59
N ILE A 19 4.02 10.82 25.34
CA ILE A 19 3.61 9.65 24.54
C ILE A 19 4.76 8.65 24.41
N VAL A 20 5.92 9.11 23.94
CA VAL A 20 7.10 8.25 23.71
C VAL A 20 7.50 7.54 25.00
N HIS A 21 7.58 8.28 26.13
CA HIS A 21 7.91 7.72 27.42
C HIS A 21 6.92 6.61 27.84
N ALA A 22 5.62 6.89 27.74
CA ALA A 22 4.60 5.92 28.15
C ALA A 22 4.64 4.64 27.29
N VAL A 23 4.76 4.78 25.97
CA VAL A 23 4.85 3.66 25.04
C VAL A 23 6.11 2.83 25.29
N THR A 24 7.27 3.48 25.42
CA THR A 24 8.55 2.76 25.63
C THR A 24 8.64 2.11 27.01
N ALA A 25 8.01 2.70 28.04
CA ALA A 25 7.90 2.10 29.36
C ALA A 25 7.12 0.78 29.38
N VAL A 26 6.08 0.66 28.54
CA VAL A 26 5.35 -0.61 28.38
C VAL A 26 6.28 -1.71 27.88
N PHE A 27 7.07 -1.45 26.83
CA PHE A 27 8.00 -2.46 26.31
C PHE A 27 9.06 -2.84 27.35
N ALA A 28 9.66 -1.88 28.01
CA ALA A 28 10.71 -2.10 29.01
C ALA A 28 10.20 -2.92 30.21
N SER A 29 9.00 -2.60 30.72
CA SER A 29 8.40 -3.31 31.87
C SER A 29 7.94 -4.73 31.54
N HIS A 30 7.73 -5.06 30.26
CA HIS A 30 7.30 -6.39 29.81
C HIS A 30 8.41 -7.20 29.12
N GLY A 31 9.67 -6.81 29.28
CA GLY A 31 10.82 -7.57 28.78
C GLY A 31 11.00 -7.56 27.27
N HIS A 32 10.53 -6.51 26.59
CA HIS A 32 10.72 -6.34 25.16
C HIS A 32 11.83 -5.32 24.86
N ASN A 33 12.60 -5.61 23.82
CA ASN A 33 13.60 -4.69 23.28
C ASN A 33 13.10 -3.98 22.04
N ILE A 34 13.32 -2.67 21.96
CA ILE A 34 13.02 -1.88 20.77
C ILE A 34 14.19 -2.01 19.79
N LEU A 35 13.91 -2.47 18.58
CA LEU A 35 14.89 -2.69 17.52
C LEU A 35 14.97 -1.51 16.55
N ASP A 36 13.82 -0.86 16.30
CA ASP A 36 13.71 0.37 15.51
C ASP A 36 12.49 1.15 15.99
N LEU A 37 12.62 2.47 16.05
CA LEU A 37 11.55 3.38 16.44
C LEU A 37 11.57 4.61 15.56
N GLN A 38 10.46 4.85 14.89
CA GLN A 38 10.24 6.02 14.05
C GLN A 38 8.99 6.75 14.54
N GLN A 39 9.06 8.08 14.58
CA GLN A 39 7.94 8.91 15.01
C GLN A 39 7.89 10.21 14.23
N PHE A 40 6.70 10.78 14.16
CA PHE A 40 6.46 12.09 13.57
C PHE A 40 5.29 12.79 14.27
N SER A 41 5.50 14.06 14.65
CA SER A 41 4.45 14.97 15.13
C SER A 41 4.11 15.95 14.02
N ASP A 42 2.90 15.89 13.47
CA ASP A 42 2.48 16.84 12.45
C ASP A 42 1.91 18.12 13.13
N PRO A 43 2.58 19.27 12.99
CA PRO A 43 2.14 20.52 13.61
C PRO A 43 0.84 21.07 13.04
N VAL A 44 0.43 20.64 11.83
CA VAL A 44 -0.76 21.11 11.16
C VAL A 44 -2.00 20.34 11.62
N SER A 45 -1.96 19.03 11.57
CA SER A 45 -3.06 18.15 12.02
C SER A 45 -3.05 17.95 13.54
N ARG A 46 -1.97 18.32 14.24
CA ARG A 46 -1.72 18.07 15.67
C ARG A 46 -1.87 16.57 16.02
N ARG A 47 -1.44 15.72 15.11
CA ARG A 47 -1.43 14.27 15.30
C ARG A 47 -0.02 13.76 15.44
N PHE A 48 0.11 12.77 16.31
CA PHE A 48 1.33 12.00 16.53
C PHE A 48 1.21 10.64 15.84
N PHE A 49 2.29 10.22 15.18
CA PHE A 49 2.44 8.95 14.51
C PHE A 49 3.69 8.26 15.02
N MET A 50 3.59 6.95 15.28
CA MET A 50 4.75 6.17 15.71
C MET A 50 4.68 4.77 15.15
N ARG A 51 5.82 4.26 14.74
CA ARG A 51 6.06 2.87 14.39
C ARG A 51 7.20 2.34 15.24
N VAL A 52 7.00 1.19 15.87
CA VAL A 52 8.02 0.54 16.68
C VAL A 52 8.19 -0.89 16.20
N HIS A 53 9.42 -1.25 15.84
CA HIS A 53 9.83 -2.64 15.63
C HIS A 53 10.45 -3.13 16.92
N PHE A 54 9.91 -4.20 17.48
CA PHE A 54 10.35 -4.72 18.77
C PHE A 54 10.32 -6.25 18.80
N GLY A 55 11.10 -6.82 19.72
CA GLY A 55 11.17 -8.24 19.93
C GLY A 55 11.46 -8.58 21.40
N PRO A 56 11.50 -9.86 21.78
CA PRO A 56 11.83 -10.27 23.13
C PRO A 56 13.28 -9.88 23.50
N ALA A 57 13.49 -9.40 24.73
CA ALA A 57 14.82 -9.09 25.23
C ALA A 57 15.61 -10.33 25.70
N GLY A 58 15.00 -11.49 25.76
CA GLY A 58 15.59 -12.76 26.24
C GLY A 58 14.80 -13.96 25.77
N GLU A 59 14.32 -14.79 26.70
CA GLU A 59 13.46 -15.92 26.38
C GLU A 59 12.15 -15.47 25.73
N ARG A 60 11.52 -16.39 24.99
CA ARG A 60 10.29 -16.15 24.21
C ARG A 60 9.17 -15.60 25.08
N ILE A 61 8.84 -14.31 24.88
CA ILE A 61 7.73 -13.62 25.57
C ILE A 61 6.63 -13.40 24.54
N THR A 62 5.41 -13.81 24.85
CA THR A 62 4.25 -13.54 23.99
C THR A 62 3.84 -12.07 24.07
N THR A 63 3.24 -11.54 23.00
CA THR A 63 2.73 -10.14 22.97
C THR A 63 1.37 -9.98 23.62
N GLU A 64 0.74 -11.06 24.08
CA GLU A 64 -0.58 -11.04 24.74
C GLU A 64 -0.59 -10.13 25.99
N HIS A 65 0.55 -10.05 26.70
CA HIS A 65 0.69 -9.19 27.86
C HIS A 65 0.73 -7.68 27.54
N LEU A 66 0.92 -7.32 26.28
CA LEU A 66 0.96 -5.92 25.83
C LEU A 66 -0.44 -5.35 25.60
N GLN A 67 -1.45 -6.20 25.36
CA GLN A 67 -2.79 -5.75 25.00
C GLN A 67 -3.38 -4.83 26.07
N ALA A 68 -3.45 -5.28 27.33
CA ALA A 68 -4.04 -4.49 28.40
C ALA A 68 -3.35 -3.16 28.65
N PRO A 69 -2.00 -3.07 28.77
CA PRO A 69 -1.31 -1.79 28.86
C PRO A 69 -1.52 -0.84 27.69
N PHE A 70 -1.59 -1.36 26.46
CA PHE A 70 -1.87 -0.51 25.30
C PHE A 70 -3.34 -0.09 25.22
N ASP A 71 -4.29 -0.91 25.67
CA ASP A 71 -5.69 -0.52 25.80
C ASP A 71 -5.87 0.63 26.81
N GLU A 72 -5.14 0.60 27.93
CA GLU A 72 -5.13 1.70 28.92
C GLU A 72 -4.55 3.00 28.32
N LEU A 73 -3.44 2.90 27.58
CA LEU A 73 -2.86 4.05 26.88
C LEU A 73 -3.81 4.58 25.80
N ALA A 74 -4.46 3.69 25.06
CA ALA A 74 -5.42 4.04 24.03
C ALA A 74 -6.61 4.83 24.60
N ALA A 75 -7.18 4.34 25.70
CA ALA A 75 -8.27 5.02 26.40
C ALA A 75 -7.85 6.39 26.96
N LYS A 76 -6.63 6.49 27.51
CA LYS A 76 -6.13 7.72 28.12
C LYS A 76 -5.82 8.82 27.11
N TRP A 77 -5.37 8.45 25.91
CA TRP A 77 -4.77 9.39 24.97
C TRP A 77 -5.49 9.46 23.62
N ASP A 78 -6.68 8.89 23.51
CA ASP A 78 -7.43 8.77 22.26
C ASP A 78 -6.55 8.20 21.14
N MET A 79 -5.87 7.09 21.48
CA MET A 79 -4.87 6.44 20.65
C MET A 79 -5.49 5.26 19.89
N SER A 80 -5.29 5.22 18.58
CA SER A 80 -5.46 4.02 17.79
C SER A 80 -4.13 3.30 17.65
N TYR A 81 -4.09 1.99 17.91
CA TYR A 81 -2.88 1.20 17.74
C TYR A 81 -3.15 -0.18 17.12
N ASP A 82 -2.10 -0.79 16.55
CA ASP A 82 -2.11 -2.15 16.00
C ASP A 82 -0.77 -2.82 16.28
N ILE A 83 -0.79 -4.06 16.81
CA ILE A 83 0.41 -4.87 17.07
C ILE A 83 0.33 -6.10 16.18
N ARG A 84 1.35 -6.33 15.35
CA ARG A 84 1.38 -7.47 14.41
C ARG A 84 2.73 -8.16 14.38
N PRO A 85 2.75 -9.51 14.27
CA PRO A 85 3.98 -10.24 14.02
C PRO A 85 4.61 -9.84 12.69
N THR A 86 5.92 -9.62 12.66
CA THR A 86 6.65 -9.33 11.40
C THR A 86 6.62 -10.51 10.43
N ALA A 87 6.47 -11.73 10.94
CA ALA A 87 6.38 -12.95 10.13
C ALA A 87 5.07 -13.05 9.31
N ARG A 88 4.00 -12.37 9.74
CA ARG A 88 2.71 -12.40 9.06
C ARG A 88 2.79 -11.67 7.72
N LYS A 89 2.45 -12.38 6.64
CA LYS A 89 2.32 -11.79 5.32
C LYS A 89 0.95 -11.13 5.17
N MET A 90 0.93 -9.93 4.58
CA MET A 90 -0.32 -9.24 4.25
C MET A 90 -1.01 -9.92 3.07
N ARG A 91 -2.32 -10.12 3.15
CA ARG A 91 -3.12 -10.72 2.06
C ARG A 91 -3.60 -9.64 1.11
N VAL A 92 -3.19 -9.76 -0.16
CA VAL A 92 -3.38 -8.74 -1.19
C VAL A 92 -4.18 -9.31 -2.36
N LEU A 93 -5.23 -8.59 -2.77
CA LEU A 93 -5.91 -8.81 -4.04
C LEU A 93 -5.32 -7.84 -5.08
N ILE A 94 -4.90 -8.35 -6.24
CA ILE A 94 -4.39 -7.51 -7.32
C ILE A 94 -5.43 -7.43 -8.43
N MET A 95 -5.75 -6.20 -8.85
CA MET A 95 -6.59 -5.93 -10.01
C MET A 95 -5.74 -5.43 -11.17
N VAL A 96 -5.97 -5.96 -12.37
CA VAL A 96 -5.20 -5.62 -13.58
C VAL A 96 -6.11 -5.52 -14.80
N SER A 97 -5.74 -4.70 -15.79
CA SER A 97 -6.36 -4.70 -17.12
C SER A 97 -5.40 -5.31 -18.15
N LYS A 98 -5.22 -4.70 -19.32
CA LYS A 98 -4.41 -5.24 -20.44
C LYS A 98 -2.89 -5.03 -20.27
N ILE A 99 -2.45 -4.11 -19.43
CA ILE A 99 -1.04 -3.75 -19.26
C ILE A 99 -0.54 -4.34 -17.94
N GLY A 100 0.37 -5.30 -17.99
CA GLY A 100 0.69 -6.16 -16.84
C GLY A 100 2.11 -6.04 -16.28
N HIS A 101 2.91 -5.04 -16.65
CA HIS A 101 4.28 -4.91 -16.14
C HIS A 101 4.30 -4.79 -14.60
N CYS A 102 3.40 -4.00 -14.02
CA CYS A 102 3.27 -3.88 -12.57
C CYS A 102 2.84 -5.19 -11.90
N LEU A 103 1.88 -5.93 -12.48
CA LEU A 103 1.47 -7.24 -11.98
C LEU A 103 2.66 -8.20 -11.97
N ASN A 104 3.38 -8.29 -13.09
CA ASN A 104 4.52 -9.20 -13.23
C ASN A 104 5.63 -8.88 -12.22
N ASP A 105 5.96 -7.60 -12.02
CA ASP A 105 6.97 -7.15 -11.05
C ASP A 105 6.57 -7.49 -9.60
N LEU A 106 5.31 -7.23 -9.22
CA LEU A 106 4.80 -7.57 -7.88
C LEU A 106 4.87 -9.08 -7.61
N LEU A 107 4.44 -9.91 -8.57
CA LEU A 107 4.46 -11.37 -8.44
C LEU A 107 5.90 -11.91 -8.36
N PHE A 108 6.82 -11.36 -9.16
CA PHE A 108 8.23 -11.72 -9.10
C PHE A 108 8.85 -11.39 -7.73
N ARG A 109 8.62 -10.18 -7.21
CA ARG A 109 9.11 -9.75 -5.89
C ARG A 109 8.50 -10.55 -4.75
N MET A 110 7.21 -10.90 -4.85
CA MET A 110 6.56 -11.79 -3.88
C MET A 110 7.23 -13.16 -3.88
N LYS A 111 7.45 -13.77 -5.05
CA LYS A 111 8.05 -15.11 -5.18
C LYS A 111 9.50 -15.15 -4.69
N THR A 112 10.27 -14.10 -4.91
CA THR A 112 11.67 -13.98 -4.49
C THR A 112 11.84 -13.53 -3.03
N GLY A 113 10.74 -13.25 -2.32
CA GLY A 113 10.76 -12.80 -0.93
C GLY A 113 11.15 -11.34 -0.72
N GLN A 114 11.31 -10.56 -1.80
CA GLN A 114 11.56 -9.12 -1.73
C GLN A 114 10.32 -8.33 -1.26
N LEU A 115 9.13 -8.89 -1.50
CA LEU A 115 7.85 -8.33 -1.08
C LEU A 115 7.12 -9.34 -0.21
N ARG A 116 6.94 -9.03 1.06
CA ARG A 116 6.38 -9.93 2.08
C ARG A 116 4.85 -9.89 2.10
N ILE A 117 4.25 -10.24 0.98
CA ILE A 117 2.79 -10.36 0.81
C ILE A 117 2.42 -11.78 0.41
N GLU A 118 1.13 -12.08 0.52
CA GLU A 118 0.46 -13.23 -0.07
C GLU A 118 -0.60 -12.71 -1.05
N VAL A 119 -0.64 -13.26 -2.25
CA VAL A 119 -1.64 -12.90 -3.27
C VAL A 119 -2.50 -14.12 -3.53
N PRO A 120 -3.61 -14.31 -2.82
CA PRO A 120 -4.50 -15.45 -3.03
C PRO A 120 -5.30 -15.33 -4.33
N VAL A 121 -5.61 -14.11 -4.78
CA VAL A 121 -6.50 -13.89 -5.91
C VAL A 121 -6.09 -12.68 -6.75
N ILE A 122 -6.21 -12.84 -8.07
CA ILE A 122 -6.08 -11.77 -9.07
C ILE A 122 -7.43 -11.60 -9.77
N VAL A 123 -7.87 -10.35 -9.91
CA VAL A 123 -9.08 -9.99 -10.67
C VAL A 123 -8.68 -9.19 -11.90
N SER A 124 -9.28 -9.51 -13.05
CA SER A 124 -9.05 -8.73 -14.27
C SER A 124 -10.34 -8.59 -15.09
N ASN A 125 -10.50 -7.45 -15.73
CA ASN A 125 -11.57 -7.24 -16.72
C ASN A 125 -11.19 -7.77 -18.12
N HIS A 126 -10.02 -8.43 -18.25
CA HIS A 126 -9.51 -9.08 -19.45
C HIS A 126 -8.87 -10.43 -19.12
N PRO A 127 -8.86 -11.41 -20.02
CA PRO A 127 -8.33 -12.77 -19.74
C PRO A 127 -6.80 -12.87 -19.86
N ASP A 128 -6.11 -11.82 -20.32
CA ASP A 128 -4.71 -11.83 -20.79
C ASP A 128 -3.71 -12.43 -19.78
N TYR A 129 -3.98 -12.29 -18.46
CA TYR A 129 -3.05 -12.70 -17.40
C TYR A 129 -3.45 -13.99 -16.65
N GLU A 130 -4.44 -14.73 -17.13
CA GLU A 130 -4.86 -15.99 -16.50
C GLU A 130 -3.72 -17.02 -16.48
N ALA A 131 -3.01 -17.17 -17.59
CA ALA A 131 -1.86 -18.09 -17.66
C ALA A 131 -0.72 -17.70 -16.70
N LEU A 132 -0.46 -16.40 -16.56
CA LEU A 132 0.52 -15.89 -15.60
C LEU A 132 0.09 -16.20 -14.16
N ALA A 133 -1.13 -15.88 -13.77
CA ALA A 133 -1.66 -16.18 -12.43
C ALA A 133 -1.56 -17.67 -12.11
N ARG A 134 -1.97 -18.53 -13.03
CA ARG A 134 -1.87 -19.99 -12.91
C ARG A 134 -0.42 -20.47 -12.69
N SER A 135 0.57 -19.86 -13.36
CA SER A 135 1.99 -20.22 -13.20
C SER A 135 2.53 -19.91 -11.80
N TYR A 136 1.89 -19.02 -11.07
CA TYR A 136 2.17 -18.70 -9.67
C TYR A 136 1.29 -19.47 -8.68
N GLY A 137 0.33 -20.29 -9.16
CA GLY A 137 -0.65 -21.00 -8.32
C GLY A 137 -1.71 -20.06 -7.71
N ILE A 138 -1.98 -18.92 -8.35
CA ILE A 138 -2.90 -17.89 -7.86
C ILE A 138 -4.24 -18.04 -8.56
N GLU A 139 -5.34 -17.92 -7.80
CA GLU A 139 -6.69 -17.90 -8.32
C GLU A 139 -6.93 -16.67 -9.20
N PHE A 140 -7.52 -16.86 -10.38
CA PHE A 140 -7.75 -15.78 -11.35
C PHE A 140 -9.24 -15.66 -11.68
N HIS A 141 -9.79 -14.46 -11.55
CA HIS A 141 -11.16 -14.14 -11.94
C HIS A 141 -11.19 -13.16 -13.09
N HIS A 142 -11.68 -13.63 -14.23
CA HIS A 142 -12.04 -12.76 -15.35
C HIS A 142 -13.43 -12.20 -15.12
N LEU A 143 -13.51 -10.91 -14.74
CA LEU A 143 -14.74 -10.18 -14.45
C LEU A 143 -14.88 -9.01 -15.44
N PRO A 144 -15.45 -9.20 -16.63
CA PRO A 144 -15.61 -8.13 -17.62
C PRO A 144 -16.45 -6.98 -17.09
N VAL A 145 -16.06 -5.75 -17.43
CA VAL A 145 -16.74 -4.53 -16.98
C VAL A 145 -17.42 -3.86 -18.16
N THR A 146 -18.74 -3.69 -18.05
CA THR A 146 -19.58 -2.84 -18.89
C THR A 146 -20.35 -1.87 -18.01
N LYS A 147 -21.11 -0.94 -18.60
CA LYS A 147 -21.97 -0.04 -17.81
C LYS A 147 -22.99 -0.81 -16.96
N ASP A 148 -23.49 -1.93 -17.47
CA ASP A 148 -24.58 -2.70 -16.84
C ASP A 148 -24.04 -3.72 -15.82
N THR A 149 -22.79 -4.21 -15.99
CA THR A 149 -22.20 -5.25 -15.13
C THR A 149 -21.28 -4.70 -14.04
N LYS A 150 -20.96 -3.42 -14.05
CA LYS A 150 -19.99 -2.82 -13.11
C LYS A 150 -20.33 -3.05 -11.63
N SER A 151 -21.59 -2.84 -11.26
CA SER A 151 -22.04 -3.00 -9.87
C SER A 151 -21.93 -4.45 -9.39
N GLU A 152 -22.30 -5.42 -10.24
CA GLU A 152 -22.18 -6.84 -9.95
C GLU A 152 -20.70 -7.26 -9.86
N GLN A 153 -19.88 -6.79 -10.78
CA GLN A 153 -18.43 -7.02 -10.79
C GLN A 153 -17.77 -6.53 -9.50
N GLU A 154 -18.07 -5.30 -9.07
CA GLU A 154 -17.51 -4.75 -7.84
C GLU A 154 -18.04 -5.45 -6.58
N SER A 155 -19.30 -5.89 -6.57
CA SER A 155 -19.85 -6.74 -5.50
C SER A 155 -19.09 -8.06 -5.41
N ARG A 156 -18.75 -8.66 -6.56
CA ARG A 156 -17.93 -9.87 -6.59
C ARG A 156 -16.51 -9.64 -6.08
N VAL A 157 -15.91 -8.48 -6.38
CA VAL A 157 -14.59 -8.10 -5.82
C VAL A 157 -14.66 -8.02 -4.30
N LEU A 158 -15.69 -7.38 -3.73
CA LEU A 158 -15.88 -7.30 -2.28
C LEU A 158 -16.13 -8.68 -1.64
N GLU A 159 -16.85 -9.56 -2.32
CA GLU A 159 -17.06 -10.93 -1.87
C GLU A 159 -15.74 -11.71 -1.82
N LEU A 160 -14.92 -11.64 -2.89
CA LEU A 160 -13.59 -12.24 -2.93
C LEU A 160 -12.67 -11.65 -1.86
N ALA A 161 -12.73 -10.34 -1.64
CA ALA A 161 -11.96 -9.69 -0.59
C ALA A 161 -12.31 -10.25 0.81
N ARG A 162 -13.57 -10.53 1.08
CA ARG A 162 -14.01 -11.16 2.33
C ARG A 162 -13.64 -12.64 2.41
N GLN A 163 -13.86 -13.40 1.33
CA GLN A 163 -13.56 -14.85 1.27
C GLN A 163 -12.07 -15.14 1.51
N HIS A 164 -11.20 -14.26 1.05
CA HIS A 164 -9.76 -14.43 1.15
C HIS A 164 -9.11 -13.56 2.25
N ASP A 165 -9.88 -12.94 3.15
CA ASP A 165 -9.39 -12.05 4.21
C ASP A 165 -8.43 -10.98 3.67
N ILE A 166 -8.78 -10.33 2.56
CA ILE A 166 -7.92 -9.35 1.89
C ILE A 166 -7.77 -8.08 2.72
N GLU A 167 -6.54 -7.72 3.00
CA GLU A 167 -6.17 -6.53 3.76
C GLU A 167 -5.89 -5.33 2.84
N LEU A 168 -5.48 -5.58 1.60
CA LEU A 168 -5.15 -4.54 0.61
C LEU A 168 -5.60 -4.96 -0.79
N ILE A 169 -6.24 -4.05 -1.52
CA ILE A 169 -6.45 -4.16 -2.97
C ILE A 169 -5.40 -3.30 -3.67
N VAL A 170 -4.75 -3.84 -4.69
CA VAL A 170 -3.75 -3.14 -5.50
C VAL A 170 -4.25 -3.03 -6.94
N LEU A 171 -4.40 -1.81 -7.44
CA LEU A 171 -4.74 -1.53 -8.82
C LEU A 171 -3.45 -1.46 -9.66
N ALA A 172 -3.01 -2.60 -10.16
CA ALA A 172 -1.82 -2.75 -10.99
C ALA A 172 -2.15 -2.47 -12.47
N ARG A 173 -2.34 -1.21 -12.82
CA ARG A 173 -2.84 -0.77 -14.15
C ARG A 173 -4.26 -1.27 -14.44
N TYR A 174 -5.12 -1.23 -13.44
CA TYR A 174 -6.54 -1.49 -13.61
C TYR A 174 -7.25 -0.23 -14.11
N MET A 175 -7.62 -0.22 -15.40
CA MET A 175 -8.08 0.97 -16.13
C MET A 175 -9.59 1.20 -16.00
N GLN A 176 -10.14 0.96 -14.82
CA GLN A 176 -11.55 1.25 -14.49
C GLN A 176 -11.63 2.13 -13.27
N VAL A 177 -12.52 3.12 -13.30
CA VAL A 177 -12.84 3.94 -12.13
C VAL A 177 -13.67 3.10 -11.17
N LEU A 178 -13.31 3.05 -9.90
CA LEU A 178 -14.07 2.33 -8.88
C LEU A 178 -15.30 3.15 -8.44
N SER A 179 -16.35 2.46 -8.00
CA SER A 179 -17.52 3.12 -7.43
C SER A 179 -17.22 3.67 -6.03
N PRO A 180 -17.98 4.69 -5.58
CA PRO A 180 -17.91 5.15 -4.20
C PRO A 180 -18.11 4.01 -3.19
N THR A 181 -19.04 3.10 -3.46
CA THR A 181 -19.33 1.94 -2.59
C THR A 181 -18.11 1.05 -2.35
N LEU A 182 -17.36 0.73 -3.41
CA LEU A 182 -16.14 -0.07 -3.27
C LEU A 182 -15.03 0.73 -2.57
N CYS A 183 -14.88 2.01 -2.89
CA CYS A 183 -13.90 2.89 -2.25
C CYS A 183 -14.17 3.05 -0.74
N GLU A 184 -15.42 3.21 -0.32
CA GLU A 184 -15.82 3.32 1.08
C GLU A 184 -15.61 2.00 1.84
N ALA A 185 -16.05 0.87 1.28
CA ALA A 185 -15.91 -0.45 1.89
C ALA A 185 -14.44 -0.84 2.13
N MET A 186 -13.53 -0.34 1.30
CA MET A 186 -12.09 -0.58 1.38
C MET A 186 -11.30 0.70 1.65
N SER A 187 -11.87 1.66 2.34
CA SER A 187 -11.24 2.96 2.64
C SER A 187 -9.86 2.78 3.30
N GLY A 188 -8.84 3.47 2.75
CA GLY A 188 -7.44 3.36 3.19
C GLY A 188 -6.79 2.00 2.89
N ARG A 189 -7.45 1.12 2.10
CA ARG A 189 -6.98 -0.23 1.76
C ARG A 189 -7.01 -0.51 0.26
N ILE A 190 -6.98 0.52 -0.57
CA ILE A 190 -6.81 0.40 -2.03
C ILE A 190 -5.66 1.30 -2.46
N ILE A 191 -4.64 0.74 -3.10
CA ILE A 191 -3.51 1.48 -3.68
C ILE A 191 -3.60 1.40 -5.20
N ASN A 192 -3.51 2.57 -5.85
CA ASN A 192 -3.45 2.68 -7.30
C ASN A 192 -2.07 3.15 -7.75
N ILE A 193 -1.63 2.69 -8.93
CA ILE A 193 -0.53 3.29 -9.67
C ILE A 193 -1.08 4.18 -10.78
N HIS A 194 -0.78 5.47 -10.68
CA HIS A 194 -1.07 6.46 -11.71
C HIS A 194 0.19 6.73 -12.54
N HIS A 195 0.04 6.65 -13.86
CA HIS A 195 1.14 6.69 -14.83
C HIS A 195 1.56 8.13 -15.19
N SER A 196 1.53 9.04 -14.21
CA SER A 196 2.12 10.38 -14.29
C SER A 196 2.48 10.91 -12.91
N PHE A 197 3.19 12.02 -12.89
CA PHE A 197 3.50 12.74 -11.67
C PHE A 197 2.31 13.63 -11.28
N LEU A 198 1.46 13.14 -10.34
CA LEU A 198 0.32 13.91 -9.85
C LEU A 198 0.78 15.17 -9.11
N PRO A 199 0.06 16.29 -9.24
CA PRO A 199 -1.25 16.48 -9.88
C PRO A 199 -1.22 16.79 -11.39
N SER A 200 -0.08 16.61 -12.06
CA SER A 200 0.10 16.90 -13.49
C SER A 200 -0.37 15.75 -14.39
N PHE A 201 -0.74 16.09 -15.65
CA PHE A 201 -1.09 15.12 -16.71
C PHE A 201 -2.20 14.15 -16.34
N LYS A 202 -3.31 14.65 -15.80
CA LYS A 202 -4.54 13.87 -15.62
C LYS A 202 -5.16 13.50 -16.98
N GLY A 203 -5.74 12.30 -17.05
CA GLY A 203 -6.49 11.84 -18.23
C GLY A 203 -5.75 10.83 -19.09
N ALA A 204 -6.21 10.64 -20.35
CA ALA A 204 -5.74 9.59 -21.23
C ALA A 204 -4.42 9.94 -21.95
N LYS A 205 -3.59 8.92 -22.22
CA LYS A 205 -2.35 8.99 -23.01
C LYS A 205 -1.31 10.01 -22.49
N PRO A 206 -0.93 10.01 -21.19
CA PRO A 206 -0.02 11.01 -20.63
C PRO A 206 1.36 11.01 -21.28
N TYR A 207 1.88 9.89 -21.75
CA TYR A 207 3.16 9.82 -22.45
C TYR A 207 3.14 10.53 -23.82
N HIS A 208 2.03 10.51 -24.55
CA HIS A 208 1.87 11.28 -25.78
C HIS A 208 1.81 12.77 -25.49
N GLN A 209 1.06 13.17 -24.47
CA GLN A 209 1.02 14.57 -24.02
C GLN A 209 2.39 15.07 -23.57
N ALA A 210 3.14 14.23 -22.85
CA ALA A 210 4.49 14.51 -22.40
C ALA A 210 5.45 14.71 -23.60
N TYR A 211 5.37 13.82 -24.59
CA TYR A 211 6.15 13.93 -25.83
C TYR A 211 5.85 15.22 -26.60
N GLU A 212 4.57 15.50 -26.88
CA GLU A 212 4.13 16.69 -27.60
C GLU A 212 4.58 18.00 -26.92
N ARG A 213 4.63 17.99 -25.57
CA ARG A 213 5.08 19.13 -24.78
C ARG A 213 6.60 19.21 -24.61
N GLY A 214 7.34 18.20 -25.05
CA GLY A 214 8.81 18.16 -24.93
C GLY A 214 9.28 18.22 -23.48
N VAL A 215 8.60 17.51 -22.55
CA VAL A 215 8.95 17.48 -21.13
C VAL A 215 10.35 16.90 -20.92
N LYS A 216 11.00 17.25 -19.83
CA LYS A 216 12.35 16.79 -19.47
C LYS A 216 12.35 15.76 -18.36
N ILE A 217 11.20 15.52 -17.75
CA ILE A 217 10.98 14.48 -16.75
C ILE A 217 9.61 13.85 -16.99
N THR A 218 9.52 12.55 -16.73
CA THR A 218 8.27 11.80 -16.59
C THR A 218 8.25 11.15 -15.21
N GLY A 219 7.15 10.53 -14.82
CA GLY A 219 7.10 9.87 -13.51
C GLY A 219 5.81 9.09 -13.29
N ALA A 220 5.71 8.52 -12.10
CA ALA A 220 4.54 7.79 -11.65
C ALA A 220 4.23 8.10 -10.19
N THR A 221 2.97 7.90 -9.80
CA THR A 221 2.47 8.15 -8.47
C THR A 221 1.69 6.94 -7.97
N ALA A 222 2.07 6.39 -6.81
CA ALA A 222 1.23 5.46 -6.06
C ALA A 222 0.48 6.23 -4.97
N HIS A 223 -0.84 6.06 -4.92
CA HIS A 223 -1.70 6.77 -3.99
C HIS A 223 -2.84 5.88 -3.50
N PHE A 224 -3.43 6.22 -2.37
CA PHE A 224 -4.68 5.60 -1.95
C PHE A 224 -5.82 6.01 -2.89
N VAL A 225 -6.75 5.09 -3.11
CA VAL A 225 -7.95 5.37 -3.91
C VAL A 225 -9.05 5.93 -3.02
N THR A 226 -9.67 7.01 -3.49
CA THR A 226 -10.87 7.64 -2.93
C THR A 226 -11.97 7.67 -3.96
N ALA A 227 -13.14 8.17 -3.60
CA ALA A 227 -14.24 8.37 -4.56
C ALA A 227 -13.88 9.41 -5.65
N ASP A 228 -13.00 10.36 -5.32
CA ASP A 228 -12.50 11.36 -6.26
C ASP A 228 -11.32 10.79 -7.04
N LEU A 229 -11.44 10.81 -8.36
CA LEU A 229 -10.46 10.20 -9.26
C LEU A 229 -9.09 10.87 -9.13
N ASP A 230 -8.06 10.07 -8.84
CA ASP A 230 -6.65 10.46 -8.73
C ASP A 230 -6.37 11.57 -7.69
N GLU A 231 -7.26 11.76 -6.70
CA GLU A 231 -7.13 12.78 -5.65
C GLU A 231 -6.76 12.19 -4.26
N GLY A 232 -6.59 10.88 -4.16
CA GLY A 232 -6.28 10.22 -2.88
C GLY A 232 -4.86 10.50 -2.37
N PRO A 233 -4.62 10.29 -1.06
CA PRO A 233 -3.33 10.54 -0.41
C PRO A 233 -2.16 9.81 -1.10
N ILE A 234 -1.11 10.56 -1.43
CA ILE A 234 0.07 10.05 -2.13
C ILE A 234 0.95 9.24 -1.17
N ILE A 235 1.44 8.09 -1.62
CA ILE A 235 2.34 7.21 -0.85
C ILE A 235 3.77 7.31 -1.37
N GLU A 236 3.96 7.20 -2.70
CA GLU A 236 5.27 7.24 -3.34
C GLU A 236 5.17 7.93 -4.70
N GLN A 237 6.20 8.68 -5.04
CA GLN A 237 6.37 9.28 -6.36
C GLN A 237 7.82 9.16 -6.80
N ARG A 238 8.03 8.80 -8.06
CA ARG A 238 9.35 8.83 -8.69
C ARG A 238 9.30 9.48 -10.05
N VAL A 239 10.42 10.04 -10.44
CA VAL A 239 10.62 10.66 -11.74
C VAL A 239 11.79 10.02 -12.48
N ALA A 240 11.69 9.97 -13.79
CA ALA A 240 12.80 9.66 -14.71
C ALA A 240 13.07 10.85 -15.61
N ARG A 241 14.34 11.05 -15.95
CA ARG A 241 14.71 12.02 -16.99
C ARG A 241 14.40 11.47 -18.36
N VAL A 242 13.88 12.33 -19.21
CA VAL A 242 13.63 12.05 -20.62
C VAL A 242 14.32 13.11 -21.47
N ASP A 243 14.75 12.74 -22.65
CA ASP A 243 15.38 13.66 -23.58
C ASP A 243 14.58 13.81 -24.88
N HIS A 244 15.08 14.66 -25.76
CA HIS A 244 14.39 15.02 -27.00
C HIS A 244 14.51 13.95 -28.10
N ALA A 245 15.37 12.95 -27.91
CA ALA A 245 15.57 11.87 -28.88
C ALA A 245 14.59 10.71 -28.64
N MET A 246 14.01 10.61 -27.43
CA MET A 246 13.04 9.57 -27.09
C MET A 246 11.74 9.73 -27.85
N ASP A 247 11.29 8.67 -28.49
CA ASP A 247 9.96 8.62 -29.10
C ASP A 247 8.86 8.29 -28.05
N PRO A 248 7.56 8.38 -28.40
CA PRO A 248 6.48 8.07 -27.47
C PRO A 248 6.51 6.64 -26.91
N LYS A 249 7.08 5.67 -27.63
CA LYS A 249 7.21 4.29 -27.20
C LYS A 249 8.29 4.14 -26.14
N GLU A 250 9.46 4.74 -26.39
CA GLU A 250 10.57 4.77 -25.42
C GLU A 250 10.16 5.49 -24.12
N LEU A 251 9.40 6.60 -24.24
CA LEU A 251 8.82 7.27 -23.08
C LEU A 251 7.87 6.37 -22.28
N ALA A 252 7.06 5.55 -22.97
CA ALA A 252 6.15 4.62 -22.31
C ALA A 252 6.89 3.44 -21.66
N GLU A 253 7.98 2.96 -22.26
CA GLU A 253 8.85 1.93 -21.69
C GLU A 253 9.53 2.42 -20.41
N GLU A 254 10.13 3.61 -20.44
CA GLU A 254 10.73 4.23 -19.26
C GLU A 254 9.68 4.48 -18.15
N GLY A 255 8.50 4.99 -18.55
CA GLY A 255 7.38 5.16 -17.63
C GLY A 255 6.94 3.85 -16.96
N SER A 256 6.90 2.76 -17.70
CA SER A 256 6.54 1.43 -17.17
C SER A 256 7.54 0.92 -16.12
N ASN A 257 8.83 1.20 -16.30
CA ASN A 257 9.88 0.89 -15.32
C ASN A 257 9.66 1.66 -14.01
N VAL A 258 9.38 2.97 -14.12
CA VAL A 258 9.09 3.82 -12.96
C VAL A 258 7.80 3.38 -12.25
N GLU A 259 6.74 3.09 -13.00
CA GLU A 259 5.46 2.62 -12.45
C GLU A 259 5.64 1.35 -11.61
N SER A 260 6.39 0.35 -12.10
CA SER A 260 6.66 -0.89 -11.38
C SER A 260 7.39 -0.64 -10.07
N GLN A 261 8.42 0.22 -10.08
CA GLN A 261 9.20 0.55 -8.89
C GLN A 261 8.38 1.29 -7.84
N VAL A 262 7.59 2.29 -8.27
CA VAL A 262 6.74 3.11 -7.40
C VAL A 262 5.67 2.27 -6.74
N LEU A 263 4.97 1.43 -7.52
CA LEU A 263 3.92 0.56 -6.97
C LEU A 263 4.50 -0.47 -5.99
N ALA A 264 5.62 -1.10 -6.35
CA ALA A 264 6.26 -2.08 -5.48
C ALA A 264 6.74 -1.46 -4.16
N ALA A 265 7.28 -0.23 -4.19
CA ALA A 265 7.69 0.50 -2.98
C ALA A 265 6.48 0.82 -2.09
N ALA A 266 5.41 1.36 -2.66
CA ALA A 266 4.19 1.70 -1.92
C ALA A 266 3.54 0.46 -1.27
N VAL A 267 3.42 -0.64 -2.01
CA VAL A 267 2.88 -1.91 -1.48
C VAL A 267 3.78 -2.47 -0.38
N ARG A 268 5.11 -2.42 -0.55
CA ARG A 268 6.06 -2.84 0.48
C ARG A 268 5.90 -2.04 1.76
N TRP A 269 5.92 -0.72 1.69
CA TRP A 269 5.80 0.13 2.88
C TRP A 269 4.46 -0.06 3.60
N TYR A 270 3.38 -0.22 2.85
CA TYR A 270 2.08 -0.50 3.43
C TYR A 270 2.06 -1.88 4.12
N ALA A 271 2.62 -2.91 3.49
CA ALA A 271 2.72 -4.25 4.06
C ALA A 271 3.63 -4.30 5.31
N GLU A 272 4.68 -3.47 5.35
CA GLU A 272 5.58 -3.31 6.50
C GLU A 272 5.04 -2.35 7.56
N LYS A 273 3.79 -1.88 7.42
CA LYS A 273 3.17 -0.94 8.38
C LYS A 273 3.94 0.37 8.53
N ARG A 274 4.45 0.92 7.43
CA ARG A 274 5.21 2.17 7.37
C ARG A 274 4.37 3.37 6.92
N VAL A 275 3.15 3.15 6.44
CA VAL A 275 2.29 4.19 5.86
C VAL A 275 1.12 4.50 6.78
N PHE A 276 0.97 5.76 7.13
CA PHE A 276 -0.13 6.28 7.94
C PHE A 276 -0.93 7.32 7.15
N LEU A 277 -2.25 7.26 7.25
CA LEU A 277 -3.12 8.29 6.72
C LEU A 277 -3.16 9.50 7.65
N ASN A 278 -3.04 10.70 7.08
CA ASN A 278 -3.12 11.97 7.79
C ASN A 278 -3.99 12.97 6.99
N GLY A 279 -5.30 12.76 7.00
CA GLY A 279 -6.24 13.50 6.16
C GLY A 279 -5.98 13.21 4.68
N VAL A 280 -5.67 14.25 3.91
CA VAL A 280 -5.37 14.17 2.46
C VAL A 280 -3.90 13.83 2.17
N LYS A 281 -3.10 13.56 3.18
CA LYS A 281 -1.67 13.25 3.08
C LYS A 281 -1.37 11.89 3.69
N THR A 282 -0.15 11.42 3.49
CA THR A 282 0.41 10.28 4.22
C THR A 282 1.62 10.71 5.05
N VAL A 283 1.88 9.98 6.12
CA VAL A 283 3.18 9.92 6.79
C VAL A 283 3.79 8.56 6.46
N VAL A 284 4.97 8.57 5.86
CA VAL A 284 5.67 7.35 5.43
C VAL A 284 7.00 7.28 6.17
N PHE A 285 7.22 6.20 6.89
CA PHE A 285 8.50 5.88 7.54
C PHE A 285 9.29 4.94 6.63
N ASP A 286 10.14 5.48 5.77
CA ASP A 286 10.98 4.77 4.80
C ASP A 286 12.30 4.22 5.39
#